data_453fc01dfb7d5268e88de127aade4d11
#
_entry.id   453fc01dfb7d5268e88de127aade4d11
#
_cell.length_a   1.000
_cell.length_b   1.000
_cell.length_c   1.000
_cell.angle_alpha   90.00
_cell.angle_beta   90.00
_cell.angle_gamma   90.00
#
_symmetry.space_group_name_H-M   'P 1'
#
loop_
_entity.id
_entity.type
_entity.pdbx_description
1 polymer ?
#
loop_
_entity_poly.entity_id
_entity_poly.type
_entity_poly.pdbx_seq_one_letter_code
_entity_poly.pdbx_strand_id
1 'polypeptide(L)'
;DTMYCVFIGKAVQTVVPPDGSVDSAQLATDAVTTVKITDTNVTGAKLNDDAISAQGALGAEPADTDEFLVSDAGVLKRVDYSYIKGITQTSFLPTANPLIINGDMQVAQRGTSETTASGYGTVDRFRCAFDSGAVTATQDTSVPTGYGFAKSWKLDTTTAVTSITANHLGSAQYRFEGQDLQLLKFGTANAEKITVSFWVKSTKTGTFICELENTDSTRTCSQAYTVSVTNTWEQKIVNFPADTTGTITNDNAESLRITWFLFAGTDYTSGTLATTWESTTAANRCVGQVNALDSTSNDFLLTGIQM
;
A
#
# COMPACT_ATOMS: atom_id res chain seq x y z
N ASP A 1 29.83 -43.19 -91.21
CA ASP A 1 29.79 -42.09 -90.27
C ASP A 1 28.63 -42.29 -89.31
N THR A 2 28.97 -42.67 -88.10
CA THR A 2 28.00 -42.86 -87.01
C THR A 2 27.87 -41.54 -86.29
N MET A 3 26.69 -40.93 -86.37
CA MET A 3 26.37 -39.70 -85.72
C MET A 3 25.91 -40.02 -84.26
N TYR A 4 26.67 -39.57 -83.27
CA TYR A 4 26.31 -39.70 -81.88
C TYR A 4 25.54 -38.47 -81.46
N CYS A 5 24.26 -38.63 -81.08
CA CYS A 5 23.48 -37.59 -80.50
C CYS A 5 23.63 -37.65 -78.95
N VAL A 6 24.39 -36.74 -78.38
CA VAL A 6 24.45 -36.61 -76.92
C VAL A 6 23.27 -35.76 -76.50
N PHE A 7 22.29 -36.38 -75.85
CA PHE A 7 21.15 -35.70 -75.29
C PHE A 7 21.59 -35.03 -73.96
N ILE A 8 21.91 -33.74 -74.02
CA ILE A 8 22.12 -32.98 -72.81
C ILE A 8 20.72 -32.58 -72.32
N GLY A 9 20.06 -33.53 -71.73
CA GLY A 9 18.83 -33.25 -70.99
C GLY A 9 19.16 -32.29 -69.83
N LYS A 10 18.31 -31.24 -69.63
CA LYS A 10 18.35 -30.56 -68.38
C LYS A 10 18.04 -31.64 -67.30
N ALA A 11 19.05 -31.97 -66.52
CA ALA A 11 18.80 -32.73 -65.31
C ALA A 11 17.88 -31.92 -64.48
N VAL A 12 16.65 -32.42 -64.27
CA VAL A 12 15.85 -31.94 -63.18
C VAL A 12 16.62 -32.31 -61.94
N GLN A 13 17.39 -31.38 -61.42
CA GLN A 13 18.19 -31.62 -60.24
C GLN A 13 17.26 -31.77 -59.03
N THR A 14 16.94 -32.98 -58.71
CA THR A 14 16.61 -33.42 -57.36
C THR A 14 17.90 -33.78 -56.59
N VAL A 15 19.00 -33.08 -56.85
CA VAL A 15 20.24 -33.33 -56.10
C VAL A 15 20.15 -32.59 -54.78
N VAL A 16 20.05 -33.35 -53.71
CA VAL A 16 20.28 -32.80 -52.35
C VAL A 16 21.72 -32.33 -52.33
N PRO A 17 21.99 -31.05 -52.13
CA PRO A 17 23.37 -30.56 -52.04
C PRO A 17 24.11 -31.30 -50.93
N PRO A 18 25.41 -31.62 -51.11
CA PRO A 18 26.20 -32.20 -50.03
C PRO A 18 26.15 -31.34 -48.76
N ASP A 19 26.25 -31.98 -47.61
CA ASP A 19 26.28 -31.28 -46.32
C ASP A 19 27.34 -30.18 -46.30
N GLY A 20 26.97 -28.96 -45.88
CA GLY A 20 27.86 -27.81 -45.83
C GLY A 20 28.17 -27.13 -47.17
N SER A 21 27.57 -27.57 -48.31
CA SER A 21 27.80 -27.00 -49.64
C SER A 21 26.89 -25.77 -49.95
N VAL A 22 25.94 -25.45 -49.10
CA VAL A 22 25.09 -24.28 -49.23
C VAL A 22 25.46 -23.29 -48.13
N ASP A 23 26.14 -22.23 -48.50
CA ASP A 23 26.52 -21.12 -47.62
C ASP A 23 25.73 -19.85 -47.97
N SER A 24 26.08 -18.73 -47.33
CA SER A 24 25.38 -17.45 -47.53
C SER A 24 25.43 -16.93 -48.96
N ALA A 25 26.42 -17.34 -49.76
CA ALA A 25 26.58 -16.92 -51.17
C ALA A 25 25.59 -17.63 -52.11
N GLN A 26 25.14 -18.85 -51.74
CA GLN A 26 24.15 -19.62 -52.50
C GLN A 26 22.71 -19.30 -52.09
N LEU A 27 22.51 -18.60 -51.00
CA LEU A 27 21.17 -18.17 -50.55
C LEU A 27 20.91 -16.76 -51.06
N ALA A 28 19.95 -16.61 -51.97
CA ALA A 28 19.48 -15.29 -52.38
C ALA A 28 18.82 -14.54 -51.18
N THR A 29 18.78 -13.22 -51.27
CA THR A 29 18.02 -12.42 -50.32
C THR A 29 16.61 -12.98 -50.21
N ASP A 30 16.11 -13.13 -48.99
CA ASP A 30 14.76 -13.69 -48.65
C ASP A 30 14.55 -15.16 -49.09
N ALA A 31 15.62 -15.89 -49.40
CA ALA A 31 15.52 -17.30 -49.78
C ALA A 31 14.96 -18.20 -48.69
N VAL A 32 15.17 -17.83 -47.42
CA VAL A 32 14.59 -18.53 -46.25
C VAL A 32 13.37 -17.78 -45.78
N THR A 33 12.20 -18.23 -46.19
CA THR A 33 10.91 -17.70 -45.77
C THR A 33 10.33 -18.48 -44.58
N THR A 34 9.35 -17.95 -43.93
CA THR A 34 8.70 -18.57 -42.75
C THR A 34 8.27 -20.02 -43.03
N VAL A 35 7.72 -20.31 -44.22
CA VAL A 35 7.27 -21.67 -44.60
C VAL A 35 8.42 -22.67 -44.82
N LYS A 36 9.67 -22.18 -44.88
CA LYS A 36 10.86 -23.06 -45.02
C LYS A 36 11.49 -23.40 -43.68
N ILE A 37 11.02 -22.74 -42.61
CA ILE A 37 11.39 -23.06 -41.24
C ILE A 37 10.21 -23.81 -40.65
N THR A 38 10.32 -25.13 -40.53
CA THR A 38 9.26 -25.95 -39.91
C THR A 38 9.11 -25.54 -38.45
N ASP A 39 7.85 -25.57 -37.96
CA ASP A 39 7.55 -25.29 -36.56
C ASP A 39 8.43 -26.10 -35.62
N THR A 40 8.89 -25.49 -34.54
CA THR A 40 9.83 -26.05 -33.54
C THR A 40 11.30 -26.17 -33.96
N ASN A 41 11.66 -25.82 -35.19
CA ASN A 41 13.06 -25.93 -35.65
C ASN A 41 13.98 -24.80 -35.15
N VAL A 42 13.44 -23.64 -34.73
CA VAL A 42 14.21 -22.57 -34.08
C VAL A 42 14.13 -22.81 -32.56
N THR A 43 15.15 -23.51 -32.06
CA THR A 43 15.30 -23.77 -30.62
C THR A 43 16.22 -22.74 -29.97
N GLY A 44 16.29 -22.69 -28.64
CA GLY A 44 17.21 -21.80 -27.91
C GLY A 44 18.67 -21.91 -28.39
N ALA A 45 19.14 -23.13 -28.78
CA ALA A 45 20.47 -23.35 -29.31
C ALA A 45 20.69 -22.75 -30.74
N LYS A 46 19.65 -22.28 -31.41
CA LYS A 46 19.69 -21.61 -32.70
C LYS A 46 19.66 -20.08 -32.58
N LEU A 47 19.37 -19.57 -31.38
CA LEU A 47 19.45 -18.16 -31.08
C LEU A 47 20.85 -17.84 -30.56
N ASN A 48 21.46 -16.77 -31.08
CA ASN A 48 22.72 -16.27 -30.53
C ASN A 48 22.50 -15.76 -29.09
N ASP A 49 23.49 -15.95 -28.21
CA ASP A 49 23.44 -15.46 -26.81
C ASP A 49 23.25 -13.94 -26.72
N ASP A 50 23.63 -13.20 -27.75
CA ASP A 50 23.49 -11.77 -27.87
C ASP A 50 22.19 -11.31 -28.57
N ALA A 51 21.28 -12.22 -28.91
CA ALA A 51 20.02 -11.90 -29.56
C ALA A 51 19.21 -10.84 -28.80
N ILE A 52 19.39 -10.74 -27.47
CA ILE A 52 18.82 -9.73 -26.60
C ILE A 52 19.84 -8.64 -26.26
N SER A 53 21.04 -9.05 -25.83
CA SER A 53 22.07 -8.12 -25.31
C SER A 53 22.68 -7.20 -26.37
N ALA A 54 22.64 -7.59 -27.66
CA ALA A 54 23.06 -6.75 -28.76
C ALA A 54 22.04 -5.72 -29.22
N GLN A 55 20.80 -5.75 -28.64
CA GLN A 55 19.79 -4.74 -28.97
C GLN A 55 20.06 -3.43 -28.22
N GLY A 56 19.58 -2.32 -28.78
CA GLY A 56 19.65 -1.01 -28.11
C GLY A 56 18.92 -1.05 -26.77
N ALA A 57 19.54 -0.49 -25.73
CA ALA A 57 18.89 -0.41 -24.41
C ALA A 57 17.63 0.46 -24.47
N LEU A 58 16.56 0.01 -23.82
CA LEU A 58 15.41 0.83 -23.53
C LEU A 58 15.83 1.89 -22.50
N GLY A 59 16.05 3.13 -22.89
CA GLY A 59 16.61 4.19 -22.04
C GLY A 59 15.63 4.79 -21.03
N ALA A 60 14.48 4.15 -20.80
CA ALA A 60 13.42 4.59 -19.88
C ALA A 60 12.76 3.37 -19.23
N GLU A 61 11.92 3.63 -18.21
CA GLU A 61 11.06 2.60 -17.64
C GLU A 61 10.11 2.04 -18.71
N PRO A 62 9.92 0.70 -18.78
CA PRO A 62 8.99 0.10 -19.73
C PRO A 62 7.56 0.65 -19.53
N ALA A 63 6.86 0.89 -20.65
CA ALA A 63 5.44 1.24 -20.61
C ALA A 63 4.60 0.00 -20.23
N ASP A 64 3.41 0.23 -19.68
CA ASP A 64 2.50 -0.85 -19.26
C ASP A 64 2.14 -1.81 -20.38
N THR A 65 2.22 -1.36 -21.64
CA THR A 65 1.93 -2.12 -22.86
C THR A 65 3.15 -2.80 -23.46
N ASP A 66 4.35 -2.61 -22.90
CA ASP A 66 5.55 -3.33 -23.37
C ASP A 66 5.45 -4.80 -23.00
N GLU A 67 5.87 -5.67 -23.92
CA GLU A 67 5.62 -7.10 -23.85
C GLU A 67 6.92 -7.89 -23.62
N PHE A 68 6.82 -8.92 -22.78
CA PHE A 68 7.91 -9.88 -22.54
C PHE A 68 7.48 -11.28 -22.98
N LEU A 69 8.42 -12.05 -23.51
CA LEU A 69 8.18 -13.45 -23.82
C LEU A 69 8.41 -14.31 -22.58
N VAL A 70 7.43 -15.16 -22.27
CA VAL A 70 7.48 -16.11 -21.16
C VAL A 70 7.12 -17.51 -21.63
N SER A 71 7.67 -18.52 -20.96
CA SER A 71 7.24 -19.92 -21.16
C SER A 71 6.17 -20.25 -20.12
N ASP A 72 4.94 -20.47 -20.55
CA ASP A 72 3.83 -20.94 -19.72
C ASP A 72 3.58 -22.42 -20.01
N ALA A 73 3.95 -23.29 -19.08
CA ALA A 73 3.88 -24.75 -19.22
C ALA A 73 4.48 -25.30 -20.53
N GLY A 74 5.59 -24.70 -20.97
CA GLY A 74 6.28 -25.10 -22.22
C GLY A 74 5.74 -24.45 -23.49
N VAL A 75 4.71 -23.59 -23.39
CA VAL A 75 4.19 -22.79 -24.49
C VAL A 75 4.70 -21.37 -24.39
N LEU A 76 5.26 -20.85 -25.50
CA LEU A 76 5.72 -19.47 -25.55
C LEU A 76 4.50 -18.51 -25.58
N LYS A 77 4.44 -17.61 -24.62
CA LYS A 77 3.41 -16.56 -24.50
C LYS A 77 4.05 -15.20 -24.29
N ARG A 78 3.29 -14.16 -24.53
CA ARG A 78 3.66 -12.80 -24.14
C ARG A 78 2.99 -12.44 -22.82
N VAL A 79 3.62 -11.56 -22.05
CA VAL A 79 3.05 -10.92 -20.87
C VAL A 79 3.36 -9.42 -20.91
N ASP A 80 2.36 -8.58 -20.66
CA ASP A 80 2.53 -7.14 -20.62
C ASP A 80 3.27 -6.74 -19.33
N TYR A 81 4.09 -5.68 -19.38
CA TYR A 81 4.83 -5.16 -18.23
C TYR A 81 3.92 -4.81 -17.05
N SER A 82 2.69 -4.37 -17.33
CA SER A 82 1.68 -4.09 -16.28
C SER A 82 1.46 -5.24 -15.31
N TYR A 83 1.60 -6.50 -15.76
CA TYR A 83 1.47 -7.69 -14.90
C TYR A 83 2.77 -8.03 -14.17
N ILE A 84 3.92 -7.62 -14.69
CA ILE A 84 5.23 -7.94 -14.11
C ILE A 84 5.61 -6.89 -13.05
N LYS A 85 5.36 -5.61 -13.31
CA LYS A 85 5.73 -4.51 -12.40
C LYS A 85 5.13 -4.63 -11.02
N GLY A 86 3.93 -5.20 -10.88
CA GLY A 86 3.27 -5.42 -9.60
C GLY A 86 3.96 -6.45 -8.71
N ILE A 87 4.72 -7.38 -9.31
CA ILE A 87 5.45 -8.43 -8.58
C ILE A 87 6.74 -7.86 -7.97
N THR A 88 7.34 -6.86 -8.61
CA THR A 88 8.62 -6.29 -8.16
C THR A 88 8.48 -5.31 -7.01
N GLN A 89 7.32 -4.65 -6.85
CA GLN A 89 7.12 -3.65 -5.79
C GLN A 89 6.65 -4.22 -4.45
N THR A 90 6.00 -5.39 -4.44
CA THR A 90 5.47 -5.97 -3.19
C THR A 90 6.34 -7.07 -2.58
N SER A 91 7.27 -7.65 -3.35
CA SER A 91 8.03 -8.83 -2.90
C SER A 91 9.44 -8.55 -2.36
N PHE A 92 9.96 -7.32 -2.50
CA PHE A 92 11.36 -7.02 -2.18
C PHE A 92 11.56 -5.82 -1.25
N LEU A 93 10.64 -5.63 -0.28
CA LEU A 93 11.02 -4.91 0.93
C LEU A 93 11.36 -5.97 2.01
N PRO A 94 12.58 -6.53 2.02
CA PRO A 94 12.96 -7.59 2.97
C PRO A 94 13.00 -7.11 4.42
N THR A 95 12.64 -5.85 4.67
CA THR A 95 12.66 -5.21 5.98
C THR A 95 11.46 -4.29 6.22
N ALA A 96 10.36 -4.41 5.45
CA ALA A 96 9.13 -3.71 5.79
C ALA A 96 8.53 -4.34 7.05
N ASN A 97 9.06 -3.95 8.20
CA ASN A 97 8.34 -4.14 9.45
C ASN A 97 7.00 -3.41 9.33
N PRO A 98 5.89 -4.04 9.71
CA PRO A 98 4.62 -3.32 9.73
C PRO A 98 4.78 -2.08 10.61
N LEU A 99 4.47 -0.91 10.07
CA LEU A 99 4.56 0.35 10.82
C LEU A 99 3.62 0.32 12.03
N ILE A 100 2.44 -0.28 11.88
CA ILE A 100 1.52 -0.51 12.99
C ILE A 100 1.80 -1.88 13.61
N ILE A 101 2.30 -1.88 14.83
CA ILE A 101 2.49 -3.09 15.64
C ILE A 101 1.22 -3.32 16.47
N ASN A 102 0.74 -4.57 16.55
CA ASN A 102 -0.47 -4.93 17.29
C ASN A 102 -1.76 -4.28 16.75
N GLY A 103 -1.82 -4.03 15.44
CA GLY A 103 -3.00 -3.43 14.80
C GLY A 103 -4.28 -4.28 14.88
N ASP A 104 -4.15 -5.58 15.16
CA ASP A 104 -5.22 -6.55 15.41
C ASP A 104 -5.58 -6.69 16.90
N MET A 105 -5.01 -5.86 17.78
CA MET A 105 -5.29 -5.74 19.22
C MET A 105 -5.06 -7.03 20.03
N GLN A 106 -4.22 -7.95 19.57
CA GLN A 106 -3.99 -9.25 20.21
C GLN A 106 -3.19 -9.15 21.51
N VAL A 107 -2.28 -8.20 21.61
CA VAL A 107 -1.36 -8.06 22.73
C VAL A 107 -1.85 -6.99 23.70
N ALA A 108 -1.99 -7.37 24.98
CA ALA A 108 -2.42 -6.50 26.07
C ALA A 108 -1.66 -6.85 27.36
N GLN A 109 -0.35 -6.55 27.39
CA GLN A 109 0.56 -6.95 28.48
C GLN A 109 0.31 -6.19 29.78
N ARG A 110 -0.19 -4.94 29.72
CA ARG A 110 -0.47 -4.10 30.88
C ARG A 110 -1.80 -4.44 31.54
N GLY A 111 -2.71 -5.06 30.81
CA GLY A 111 -4.04 -5.43 31.26
C GLY A 111 -5.04 -5.43 30.12
N THR A 112 -6.10 -6.19 30.28
CA THR A 112 -7.18 -6.29 29.29
C THR A 112 -8.29 -5.27 29.50
N SER A 113 -8.24 -4.51 30.61
CA SER A 113 -9.23 -3.45 30.93
C SER A 113 -8.60 -2.38 31.81
N GLU A 114 -8.91 -1.13 31.55
CA GLU A 114 -8.52 0.04 32.32
C GLU A 114 -9.71 0.98 32.46
N THR A 115 -10.14 1.24 33.70
CA THR A 115 -11.19 2.24 34.00
C THR A 115 -10.58 3.64 34.01
N THR A 116 -11.30 4.64 33.52
CA THR A 116 -10.78 6.02 33.37
C THR A 116 -9.48 6.01 32.58
N ALA A 117 -9.52 5.38 31.43
CA ALA A 117 -8.34 5.09 30.61
C ALA A 117 -7.57 6.36 30.24
N SER A 118 -6.28 6.36 30.52
CA SER A 118 -5.35 7.45 30.18
C SER A 118 -3.97 6.86 29.87
N GLY A 119 -3.42 7.24 28.73
CA GLY A 119 -2.12 6.69 28.30
C GLY A 119 -2.23 5.27 27.76
N TYR A 120 -1.26 4.41 28.10
CA TYR A 120 -1.08 3.06 27.56
C TYR A 120 -1.48 1.98 28.58
N GLY A 121 -2.76 1.87 28.92
CA GLY A 121 -3.22 1.00 30.00
C GLY A 121 -3.75 -0.38 29.59
N THR A 122 -4.10 -0.58 28.32
CA THR A 122 -4.69 -1.83 27.80
C THR A 122 -3.91 -2.41 26.62
N VAL A 123 -4.48 -2.39 25.41
CA VAL A 123 -3.81 -2.94 24.23
C VAL A 123 -2.47 -2.25 23.97
N ASP A 124 -1.44 -3.04 23.76
CA ASP A 124 -0.08 -2.53 23.64
C ASP A 124 0.07 -1.62 22.42
N ARG A 125 0.91 -0.58 22.55
CA ARG A 125 1.20 0.46 21.53
C ARG A 125 0.09 1.49 21.31
N PHE A 126 -1.14 1.25 21.77
CA PHE A 126 -2.25 2.20 21.67
C PHE A 126 -2.48 2.94 22.99
N ARG A 127 -2.86 4.20 22.89
CA ARG A 127 -3.09 5.05 24.06
C ARG A 127 -4.37 5.86 23.94
N CYS A 128 -4.95 6.17 25.09
CA CYS A 128 -6.02 7.15 25.24
C CYS A 128 -5.47 8.52 25.62
N ALA A 129 -6.10 9.58 25.13
CA ALA A 129 -5.83 10.96 25.53
C ALA A 129 -7.15 11.72 25.60
N PHE A 130 -7.61 11.99 26.81
CA PHE A 130 -8.85 12.71 27.09
C PHE A 130 -8.59 13.81 28.12
N ASP A 131 -9.03 15.02 27.84
CA ASP A 131 -8.99 16.15 28.76
C ASP A 131 -10.36 16.45 29.41
N SER A 132 -11.39 15.73 28.94
CA SER A 132 -12.76 15.76 29.50
C SER A 132 -13.45 14.42 29.29
N GLY A 133 -14.40 14.08 30.17
CA GLY A 133 -15.07 12.79 30.15
C GLY A 133 -14.19 11.66 30.64
N ALA A 134 -14.70 10.44 30.56
CA ALA A 134 -13.93 9.23 30.87
C ALA A 134 -14.45 8.04 30.04
N VAL A 135 -13.54 7.15 29.73
CA VAL A 135 -13.84 5.87 29.08
C VAL A 135 -13.23 4.72 29.88
N THR A 136 -13.87 3.56 29.83
CA THR A 136 -13.20 2.28 30.13
C THR A 136 -12.63 1.74 28.83
N ALA A 137 -11.31 1.57 28.76
CA ALA A 137 -10.67 0.90 27.64
C ALA A 137 -10.60 -0.60 27.89
N THR A 138 -10.92 -1.42 26.90
CA THR A 138 -10.95 -2.89 27.06
C THR A 138 -10.43 -3.56 25.79
N GLN A 139 -9.62 -4.62 25.94
CA GLN A 139 -9.39 -5.59 24.88
C GLN A 139 -10.64 -6.47 24.76
N ASP A 140 -11.44 -6.24 23.73
CA ASP A 140 -12.78 -6.83 23.53
C ASP A 140 -12.72 -7.98 22.51
N THR A 141 -13.76 -8.84 22.51
CA THR A 141 -13.92 -9.95 21.57
C THR A 141 -14.88 -9.65 20.42
N SER A 142 -15.56 -8.49 20.45
CA SER A 142 -16.36 -8.02 19.31
C SER A 142 -15.44 -7.65 18.17
N VAL A 143 -15.54 -8.35 17.03
CA VAL A 143 -14.69 -8.16 15.85
C VAL A 143 -15.52 -8.28 14.58
N PRO A 144 -15.05 -7.75 13.44
CA PRO A 144 -15.71 -7.97 12.15
C PRO A 144 -15.66 -9.45 11.76
N THR A 145 -16.83 -10.03 11.47
CA THR A 145 -16.97 -11.47 11.16
C THR A 145 -16.36 -11.80 9.81
N GLY A 146 -15.59 -12.90 9.75
CA GLY A 146 -15.05 -13.45 8.49
C GLY A 146 -13.69 -12.86 8.08
N TYR A 147 -13.10 -11.95 8.86
CA TYR A 147 -11.83 -11.28 8.54
C TYR A 147 -10.63 -11.77 9.38
N GLY A 148 -10.82 -12.79 10.22
CA GLY A 148 -9.74 -13.44 10.97
C GLY A 148 -9.28 -12.69 12.22
N PHE A 149 -9.92 -11.59 12.60
CA PHE A 149 -9.61 -10.89 13.85
C PHE A 149 -10.20 -11.62 15.05
N ALA A 150 -9.49 -11.63 16.18
CA ALA A 150 -9.97 -12.21 17.43
C ALA A 150 -10.18 -11.15 18.52
N LYS A 151 -9.58 -9.97 18.37
CA LYS A 151 -9.63 -8.90 19.36
C LYS A 151 -9.86 -7.54 18.72
N SER A 152 -10.46 -6.65 19.49
CA SER A 152 -10.59 -5.22 19.20
C SER A 152 -10.30 -4.39 20.45
N TRP A 153 -10.04 -3.12 20.26
CA TRP A 153 -9.91 -2.16 21.34
C TRP A 153 -11.21 -1.40 21.49
N LYS A 154 -11.91 -1.61 22.60
CA LYS A 154 -13.16 -0.93 22.94
C LYS A 154 -12.90 0.23 23.88
N LEU A 155 -13.45 1.39 23.57
CA LEU A 155 -13.53 2.57 24.41
C LEU A 155 -15.00 2.80 24.76
N ASP A 156 -15.37 2.44 25.97
CA ASP A 156 -16.73 2.51 26.51
C ASP A 156 -16.89 3.78 27.35
N THR A 157 -17.80 4.66 27.00
CA THR A 157 -17.97 5.95 27.67
C THR A 157 -18.56 5.76 29.06
N THR A 158 -17.81 6.11 30.10
CA THR A 158 -18.26 6.03 31.51
C THR A 158 -18.65 7.39 32.10
N THR A 159 -18.05 8.47 31.56
CA THR A 159 -18.46 9.84 31.89
C THR A 159 -18.66 10.60 30.59
N ALA A 160 -19.89 10.97 30.31
CA ALA A 160 -20.26 11.65 29.07
C ALA A 160 -19.75 13.10 29.03
N VAL A 161 -19.35 13.54 27.85
CA VAL A 161 -18.98 14.93 27.52
C VAL A 161 -20.22 15.62 26.91
N THR A 162 -21.16 16.02 27.72
CA THR A 162 -22.40 16.66 27.24
C THR A 162 -22.23 18.14 26.88
N SER A 163 -21.15 18.76 27.36
CA SER A 163 -20.77 20.14 27.03
C SER A 163 -19.29 20.18 26.74
N ILE A 164 -18.95 20.52 25.51
CA ILE A 164 -17.55 20.61 25.03
C ILE A 164 -17.11 22.07 25.15
N THR A 165 -16.10 22.35 25.97
CA THR A 165 -15.46 23.67 25.99
C THR A 165 -14.50 23.83 24.82
N ALA A 166 -14.09 25.04 24.50
CA ALA A 166 -13.29 25.35 23.31
C ALA A 166 -12.01 24.51 23.20
N ASN A 167 -11.33 24.28 24.33
CA ASN A 167 -10.06 23.56 24.40
C ASN A 167 -10.17 22.04 24.63
N HIS A 168 -11.38 21.50 24.77
CA HIS A 168 -11.56 20.07 25.04
C HIS A 168 -11.22 19.21 23.82
N LEU A 169 -10.48 18.12 24.04
CA LEU A 169 -10.08 17.15 23.02
C LEU A 169 -10.07 15.74 23.61
N GLY A 170 -10.55 14.78 22.84
CA GLY A 170 -10.50 13.36 23.21
C GLY A 170 -10.15 12.49 22.02
N SER A 171 -9.24 11.54 22.22
CA SER A 171 -8.72 10.74 21.12
C SER A 171 -8.13 9.39 21.53
N ALA A 172 -8.13 8.47 20.56
CA ALA A 172 -7.32 7.26 20.51
C ALA A 172 -6.08 7.52 19.64
N GLN A 173 -4.90 7.05 20.02
CA GLN A 173 -3.64 7.39 19.38
C GLN A 173 -2.71 6.19 19.24
N TYR A 174 -1.88 6.23 18.19
CA TYR A 174 -0.69 5.41 18.04
C TYR A 174 0.51 6.30 17.70
N ARG A 175 1.68 6.01 18.26
CA ARG A 175 2.90 6.81 18.09
C ARG A 175 4.00 5.99 17.47
N PHE A 176 4.72 6.61 16.54
CA PHE A 176 5.81 6.01 15.81
C PHE A 176 7.13 6.65 16.19
N GLU A 177 8.16 5.84 16.31
CA GLU A 177 9.53 6.28 16.46
C GLU A 177 10.10 6.70 15.09
N GLY A 178 10.92 7.75 15.08
CA GLY A 178 11.44 8.30 13.82
C GLY A 178 12.29 7.30 13.04
N GLN A 179 13.05 6.45 13.71
CA GLN A 179 13.88 5.41 13.09
C GLN A 179 13.07 4.41 12.25
N ASP A 180 11.81 4.15 12.59
CA ASP A 180 10.94 3.21 11.88
C ASP A 180 10.29 3.83 10.63
N LEU A 181 10.38 5.17 10.48
CA LEU A 181 9.66 5.95 9.48
C LEU A 181 10.53 6.43 8.32
N GLN A 182 11.84 6.11 8.31
CA GLN A 182 12.77 6.64 7.31
C GLN A 182 12.40 6.23 5.87
N LEU A 183 11.69 5.10 5.72
CA LEU A 183 11.16 4.63 4.45
C LEU A 183 10.14 5.61 3.82
N LEU A 184 9.50 6.48 4.62
CA LEU A 184 8.54 7.48 4.13
C LEU A 184 9.21 8.63 3.39
N LYS A 185 10.53 8.84 3.54
CA LYS A 185 11.34 9.89 2.87
C LYS A 185 10.74 11.29 3.02
N PHE A 186 10.06 11.56 4.13
CA PHE A 186 9.43 12.85 4.40
C PHE A 186 10.44 14.00 4.33
N GLY A 187 10.00 15.18 3.87
CA GLY A 187 10.86 16.33 3.62
C GLY A 187 11.63 16.27 2.29
N THR A 188 11.34 15.31 1.43
CA THR A 188 11.97 15.18 0.11
C THR A 188 10.95 15.17 -1.03
N ALA A 189 11.40 15.44 -2.24
CA ALA A 189 10.55 15.33 -3.43
C ALA A 189 10.04 13.89 -3.68
N ASN A 190 10.70 12.89 -3.08
CA ASN A 190 10.35 11.47 -3.19
C ASN A 190 9.60 10.97 -1.95
N ALA A 191 8.99 11.86 -1.17
CA ALA A 191 8.19 11.48 -0.01
C ALA A 191 7.03 10.55 -0.42
N GLU A 192 6.79 9.52 0.39
CA GLU A 192 5.75 8.53 0.11
C GLU A 192 4.38 9.00 0.63
N LYS A 193 3.33 8.58 -0.06
CA LYS A 193 1.94 8.73 0.41
C LYS A 193 1.64 7.65 1.44
N ILE A 194 0.75 7.97 2.37
CA ILE A 194 0.35 7.03 3.41
C ILE A 194 -1.12 6.66 3.21
N THR A 195 -1.41 5.36 3.22
CA THR A 195 -2.76 4.83 3.31
C THR A 195 -2.94 4.14 4.65
N VAL A 196 -3.93 4.55 5.42
CA VAL A 196 -4.30 3.89 6.67
C VAL A 196 -5.64 3.18 6.46
N SER A 197 -5.67 1.87 6.72
CA SER A 197 -6.91 1.11 6.75
C SER A 197 -7.18 0.60 8.16
N PHE A 198 -8.44 0.56 8.57
CA PHE A 198 -8.87 0.07 9.87
C PHE A 198 -10.34 -0.32 9.86
N TRP A 199 -10.70 -1.18 10.79
CA TRP A 199 -12.09 -1.48 11.10
C TRP A 199 -12.54 -0.65 12.30
N VAL A 200 -13.70 -0.04 12.18
CA VAL A 200 -14.33 0.77 13.24
C VAL A 200 -15.77 0.33 13.46
N LYS A 201 -16.18 0.33 14.71
CA LYS A 201 -17.57 0.18 15.11
C LYS A 201 -17.87 1.21 16.19
N SER A 202 -18.95 1.96 16.04
CA SER A 202 -19.36 2.94 17.02
C SER A 202 -20.90 2.96 17.16
N THR A 203 -21.38 3.23 18.35
CA THR A 203 -22.79 3.54 18.59
C THR A 203 -23.15 4.92 18.04
N LYS A 204 -22.19 5.84 18.01
CA LYS A 204 -22.35 7.17 17.42
C LYS A 204 -22.04 7.14 15.94
N THR A 205 -22.96 7.60 15.10
CA THR A 205 -22.78 7.80 13.67
C THR A 205 -22.39 9.24 13.35
N GLY A 206 -21.78 9.47 12.19
CA GLY A 206 -21.40 10.80 11.71
C GLY A 206 -19.97 10.85 11.21
N THR A 207 -19.46 12.06 11.09
CA THR A 207 -18.09 12.31 10.61
C THR A 207 -17.11 12.22 11.77
N PHE A 208 -16.08 11.44 11.56
CA PHE A 208 -14.91 11.31 12.43
C PHE A 208 -13.65 11.73 11.69
N ILE A 209 -12.68 12.23 12.41
CA ILE A 209 -11.40 12.66 11.84
C ILE A 209 -10.29 11.72 12.29
N CYS A 210 -9.49 11.31 11.31
CA CYS A 210 -8.20 10.63 11.48
C CYS A 210 -7.09 11.58 11.05
N GLU A 211 -6.13 11.83 11.93
CA GLU A 211 -5.04 12.78 11.71
C GLU A 211 -3.69 12.08 11.76
N LEU A 212 -2.78 12.49 10.90
CA LEU A 212 -1.34 12.29 11.06
C LEU A 212 -0.69 13.62 11.50
N GLU A 213 0.07 13.57 12.57
CA GLU A 213 0.86 14.68 13.09
C GLU A 213 2.35 14.33 13.04
N ASN A 214 3.12 15.06 12.23
CA ASN A 214 4.58 15.02 12.25
C ASN A 214 5.06 15.94 13.38
N THR A 215 5.50 15.32 14.49
CA THR A 215 5.88 16.06 15.71
C THR A 215 7.23 16.73 15.59
N ASP A 216 8.14 16.23 14.77
CA ASP A 216 9.47 16.81 14.55
C ASP A 216 9.38 18.16 13.81
N SER A 217 8.46 18.25 12.87
CA SER A 217 8.29 19.44 12.02
C SER A 217 7.04 20.26 12.37
N THR A 218 6.28 19.85 13.41
CA THR A 218 5.03 20.49 13.84
C THR A 218 4.07 20.69 12.65
N ARG A 219 3.76 19.59 11.97
CA ARG A 219 2.90 19.58 10.79
C ARG A 219 1.78 18.55 10.94
N THR A 220 0.61 18.86 10.39
CA THR A 220 -0.57 17.99 10.47
C THR A 220 -1.21 17.79 9.10
N CYS A 221 -1.82 16.62 8.94
CA CYS A 221 -2.74 16.31 7.85
C CYS A 221 -3.90 15.49 8.40
N SER A 222 -5.12 15.94 8.17
CA SER A 222 -6.35 15.37 8.72
C SER A 222 -7.27 14.87 7.62
N GLN A 223 -7.85 13.69 7.80
CA GLN A 223 -8.79 13.09 6.85
C GLN A 223 -10.09 12.73 7.54
N ALA A 224 -11.19 13.07 6.91
CA ALA A 224 -12.52 12.71 7.41
C ALA A 224 -12.91 11.31 6.94
N TYR A 225 -13.56 10.55 7.83
CA TYR A 225 -14.28 9.32 7.49
C TYR A 225 -15.65 9.31 8.16
N THR A 226 -16.60 8.58 7.60
CA THR A 226 -17.97 8.53 8.13
C THR A 226 -18.25 7.15 8.71
N VAL A 227 -18.72 7.09 9.97
CA VAL A 227 -19.41 5.92 10.51
C VAL A 227 -20.88 6.05 10.14
N SER A 228 -21.37 5.17 9.27
CA SER A 228 -22.68 5.30 8.63
C SER A 228 -23.77 4.57 9.38
N VAL A 229 -23.43 3.41 10.00
CA VAL A 229 -24.41 2.55 10.66
C VAL A 229 -24.01 2.31 12.11
N THR A 230 -24.93 2.66 13.02
CA THR A 230 -24.70 2.45 14.45
C THR A 230 -24.41 0.99 14.77
N ASN A 231 -23.46 0.78 15.67
CA ASN A 231 -23.11 -0.54 16.22
C ASN A 231 -22.76 -1.62 15.17
N THR A 232 -22.25 -1.18 14.01
CA THR A 232 -21.87 -2.06 12.89
C THR A 232 -20.39 -1.85 12.56
N TRP A 233 -19.68 -2.97 12.30
CA TRP A 233 -18.31 -2.92 11.85
C TRP A 233 -18.22 -2.41 10.40
N GLU A 234 -17.45 -1.36 10.20
CA GLU A 234 -17.18 -0.78 8.89
C GLU A 234 -15.67 -0.68 8.67
N GLN A 235 -15.20 -1.13 7.51
CA GLN A 235 -13.81 -0.88 7.10
C GLN A 235 -13.69 0.53 6.56
N LYS A 236 -12.66 1.25 7.01
CA LYS A 236 -12.31 2.58 6.53
C LYS A 236 -10.92 2.57 5.93
N ILE A 237 -10.78 3.34 4.86
CA ILE A 237 -9.50 3.58 4.20
C ILE A 237 -9.37 5.09 4.07
N VAL A 238 -8.31 5.64 4.63
CA VAL A 238 -7.99 7.06 4.57
C VAL A 238 -6.61 7.24 3.94
N ASN A 239 -6.50 8.19 3.02
CA ASN A 239 -5.29 8.44 2.26
C ASN A 239 -4.72 9.81 2.64
N PHE A 240 -3.44 9.84 2.97
CA PHE A 240 -2.70 11.04 3.27
C PHE A 240 -1.71 11.32 2.15
N PRO A 241 -1.64 12.55 1.63
CA PRO A 241 -0.64 12.93 0.64
C PRO A 241 0.78 12.84 1.22
N ALA A 242 1.78 12.80 0.36
CA ALA A 242 3.18 12.85 0.76
C ALA A 242 3.51 14.19 1.44
N ASP A 243 4.26 14.18 2.54
CA ASP A 243 4.83 15.41 3.10
C ASP A 243 6.22 15.67 2.52
N THR A 244 6.28 16.49 1.49
CA THR A 244 7.54 16.88 0.84
C THR A 244 8.32 17.95 1.57
N THR A 245 7.79 18.46 2.70
CA THR A 245 8.35 19.59 3.45
C THR A 245 8.80 19.22 4.85
N GLY A 246 7.96 18.49 5.59
CA GLY A 246 8.26 18.10 6.98
C GLY A 246 9.24 16.94 7.04
N THR A 247 10.35 17.14 7.74
CA THR A 247 11.36 16.08 7.96
C THR A 247 11.01 15.20 9.15
N ILE A 248 11.53 13.99 9.17
CA ILE A 248 11.46 13.04 10.28
C ILE A 248 12.89 12.72 10.73
N THR A 249 13.17 12.92 12.01
CA THR A 249 14.47 12.62 12.62
C THR A 249 14.68 11.12 12.72
N ASN A 250 15.87 10.64 12.43
CA ASN A 250 16.20 9.20 12.57
C ASN A 250 16.67 8.91 14.01
N ASP A 251 15.73 8.82 14.93
CA ASP A 251 15.98 8.50 16.34
C ASP A 251 14.81 7.67 16.93
N ASN A 252 14.88 7.39 18.24
CA ASN A 252 13.85 6.63 18.96
C ASN A 252 12.80 7.52 19.66
N ALA A 253 12.77 8.82 19.35
CA ALA A 253 11.71 9.69 19.81
C ALA A 253 10.43 9.54 18.96
N GLU A 254 9.32 10.07 19.49
CA GLU A 254 8.08 10.17 18.71
C GLU A 254 8.27 11.20 17.59
N SER A 255 8.12 10.76 16.33
CA SER A 255 8.22 11.64 15.17
C SER A 255 6.94 11.73 14.36
N LEU A 256 6.08 10.71 14.45
CA LEU A 256 4.76 10.70 13.82
C LEU A 256 3.73 10.15 14.78
N ARG A 257 2.54 10.71 14.75
CA ARG A 257 1.38 10.23 15.51
C ARG A 257 0.19 10.05 14.60
N ILE A 258 -0.51 8.92 14.73
CA ILE A 258 -1.86 8.79 14.19
C ILE A 258 -2.87 8.96 15.30
N THR A 259 -3.91 9.74 15.02
CA THR A 259 -4.94 10.12 15.99
C THR A 259 -6.33 9.87 15.39
N TRP A 260 -7.16 9.10 16.08
CA TRP A 260 -8.61 9.00 15.85
C TRP A 260 -9.29 9.88 16.89
N PHE A 261 -9.84 11.00 16.44
CA PHE A 261 -10.56 11.90 17.35
C PHE A 261 -11.93 11.34 17.71
N LEU A 262 -12.34 11.55 18.95
CA LEU A 262 -13.63 11.12 19.46
C LEU A 262 -14.54 12.31 19.80
N PHE A 263 -13.97 13.43 20.20
CA PHE A 263 -14.61 14.73 20.30
C PHE A 263 -13.56 15.84 20.24
N ALA A 264 -14.00 17.05 19.89
CA ALA A 264 -13.11 18.22 19.84
C ALA A 264 -13.92 19.51 20.05
N GLY A 265 -13.34 20.45 20.78
CA GLY A 265 -13.89 21.78 21.00
C GLY A 265 -13.57 22.76 19.86
N THR A 266 -14.07 23.98 19.97
CA THR A 266 -13.98 24.99 18.91
C THR A 266 -12.56 25.45 18.60
N ASP A 267 -11.62 25.32 19.53
CA ASP A 267 -10.21 25.60 19.26
C ASP A 267 -9.63 24.67 18.16
N TYR A 268 -10.26 23.51 17.92
CA TYR A 268 -9.82 22.50 16.98
C TYR A 268 -10.75 22.32 15.77
N THR A 269 -11.95 22.93 15.79
CA THR A 269 -12.98 22.67 14.78
C THR A 269 -13.46 23.90 14.03
N SER A 270 -12.94 25.10 14.34
CA SER A 270 -13.44 26.38 13.81
C SER A 270 -12.81 26.81 12.48
N GLY A 271 -11.80 26.10 12.00
CA GLY A 271 -11.09 26.43 10.77
C GLY A 271 -11.58 25.66 9.54
N THR A 272 -10.64 25.32 8.66
CA THR A 272 -10.85 24.44 7.51
C THR A 272 -10.01 23.18 7.70
N LEU A 273 -10.59 22.00 7.50
CA LEU A 273 -9.89 20.73 7.73
C LEU A 273 -8.60 20.67 6.89
N ALA A 274 -7.48 20.40 7.55
CA ALA A 274 -6.14 20.29 6.96
C ALA A 274 -5.99 19.00 6.13
N THR A 275 -6.62 18.91 4.97
CA THR A 275 -6.59 17.70 4.13
C THR A 275 -5.28 17.49 3.39
N THR A 276 -4.36 18.44 3.46
CA THR A 276 -2.97 18.37 3.01
C THR A 276 -2.04 18.76 4.15
N TRP A 277 -0.77 18.34 4.07
CA TRP A 277 0.20 18.70 5.10
C TRP A 277 0.40 20.21 5.20
N GLU A 278 0.18 20.75 6.39
CA GLU A 278 0.41 22.15 6.72
C GLU A 278 1.13 22.28 8.07
N SER A 279 1.69 23.46 8.37
CA SER A 279 2.10 23.78 9.74
C SER A 279 0.88 23.68 10.65
N THR A 280 1.02 23.01 11.79
CA THR A 280 -0.10 22.72 12.67
C THR A 280 -0.87 23.97 13.05
N THR A 281 -2.09 24.07 12.59
CA THR A 281 -3.06 25.09 12.96
C THR A 281 -4.17 24.40 13.76
N ALA A 282 -4.26 24.66 15.06
CA ALA A 282 -5.17 23.96 15.94
C ALA A 282 -6.61 23.92 15.39
N ALA A 283 -7.13 25.04 14.92
CA ALA A 283 -8.50 25.19 14.41
C ALA A 283 -8.82 24.28 13.19
N ASN A 284 -7.80 23.81 12.47
CA ASN A 284 -7.94 23.02 11.25
C ASN A 284 -7.91 21.49 11.48
N ARG A 285 -7.64 21.05 12.71
CA ARG A 285 -7.33 19.64 13.00
C ARG A 285 -8.54 18.72 12.96
N CYS A 286 -9.70 19.18 13.50
CA CYS A 286 -10.84 18.32 13.76
C CYS A 286 -12.15 18.86 13.18
N VAL A 287 -12.11 19.65 12.11
CA VAL A 287 -13.30 20.26 11.51
C VAL A 287 -14.29 19.19 11.06
N GLY A 288 -15.52 19.26 11.60
CA GLY A 288 -16.56 18.28 11.30
C GLY A 288 -16.62 17.08 12.24
N GLN A 289 -15.72 16.96 13.23
CA GLN A 289 -15.71 15.87 14.21
C GLN A 289 -17.00 15.81 15.00
N VAL A 290 -17.65 14.63 15.01
CA VAL A 290 -18.81 14.35 15.88
C VAL A 290 -18.35 14.15 17.34
N ASN A 291 -19.22 14.45 18.29
CA ASN A 291 -18.98 14.07 19.69
C ASN A 291 -19.39 12.62 19.92
N ALA A 292 -18.42 11.72 19.98
CA ALA A 292 -18.67 10.30 20.23
C ALA A 292 -18.90 9.98 21.74
N LEU A 293 -18.59 10.91 22.64
CA LEU A 293 -18.73 10.73 24.09
C LEU A 293 -19.92 11.53 24.68
N ASP A 294 -20.92 11.89 23.90
CA ASP A 294 -22.08 12.66 24.37
C ASP A 294 -23.05 11.86 25.24
N SER A 295 -22.88 10.57 25.37
CA SER A 295 -23.69 9.66 26.17
C SER A 295 -22.87 8.52 26.76
N THR A 296 -23.19 8.09 27.97
CA THR A 296 -22.62 6.87 28.59
C THR A 296 -23.13 5.58 27.95
N SER A 297 -24.02 5.65 26.98
CA SER A 297 -24.42 4.51 26.15
C SER A 297 -23.53 4.38 24.88
N ASN A 298 -22.56 5.29 24.72
CA ASN A 298 -21.71 5.28 23.52
C ASN A 298 -20.44 4.47 23.76
N ASP A 299 -20.07 3.72 22.72
CA ASP A 299 -18.78 3.04 22.60
C ASP A 299 -18.16 3.28 21.22
N PHE A 300 -16.84 3.07 21.18
CA PHE A 300 -16.06 3.17 19.98
C PHE A 300 -15.04 2.04 19.97
N LEU A 301 -15.00 1.24 18.91
CA LEU A 301 -14.12 0.08 18.79
C LEU A 301 -13.25 0.20 17.54
N LEU A 302 -11.98 -0.22 17.66
CA LEU A 302 -11.00 -0.31 16.57
C LEU A 302 -10.37 -1.69 16.51
N THR A 303 -10.08 -2.18 15.31
CA THR A 303 -9.21 -3.34 15.06
C THR A 303 -8.72 -3.33 13.61
N GLY A 304 -7.77 -4.23 13.29
CA GLY A 304 -7.29 -4.42 11.93
C GLY A 304 -6.63 -3.18 11.33
N ILE A 305 -5.91 -2.41 12.16
CA ILE A 305 -5.24 -1.18 11.75
C ILE A 305 -3.97 -1.52 10.99
N GLN A 306 -3.83 -0.96 9.79
CA GLN A 306 -2.67 -1.10 8.90
C GLN A 306 -2.29 0.26 8.31
N MET A 307 -1.02 0.44 8.06
CA MET A 307 -0.46 1.64 7.44
C MET A 307 0.63 1.26 6.44
#